data_959b3d90b9cf7221c56cfced1ab9d667
#
_entry.id   959b3d90b9cf7221c56cfced1ab9d667
#
_cell.length_a   1.000
_cell.length_b   1.000
_cell.length_c   1.000
_cell.angle_alpha   90.00
_cell.angle_beta   90.00
_cell.angle_gamma   90.00
#
_symmetry.space_group_name_H-M   'P 1'
#
loop_
_entity.id
_entity.type
_entity.pdbx_description
1 polymer ?
#
loop_
_entity_poly.entity_id
_entity_poly.type
_entity_poly.pdbx_seq_one_letter_code
_entity_poly.pdbx_strand_id
1 'polypeptide(L)'
;LVIRIDDFADDDVLDELGAESEFDVLGLFRGRGLAQGEAFGFSGQFPNMVWLYRRPILDYWAEHEETLGNLIRHVLIHEIGHHFGLSDADMMRIERKSA
;
A
#
# COMPACT_ATOMS: atom_id res chain seq x y z
N LEU A 1 -11.45 -1.25 -7.13
CA LEU A 1 -10.41 -0.77 -6.21
C LEU A 1 -10.83 0.57 -5.61
N VAL A 2 -10.81 0.65 -4.31
CA VAL A 2 -11.14 1.86 -3.58
C VAL A 2 -9.87 2.37 -2.89
N ILE A 3 -9.61 3.67 -3.00
CA ILE A 3 -8.46 4.29 -2.34
C ILE A 3 -8.98 5.18 -1.23
N ARG A 4 -8.44 5.00 -0.03
CA ARG A 4 -8.77 5.82 1.15
C ARG A 4 -7.52 6.50 1.66
N ILE A 5 -7.72 7.68 2.23
CA ILE A 5 -6.62 8.44 2.82
C ILE A 5 -6.99 8.73 4.28
N ASP A 6 -6.18 8.23 5.18
CA ASP A 6 -6.34 8.44 6.61
C ASP A 6 -5.03 9.03 7.15
N ASP A 7 -5.06 9.57 8.35
CA ASP A 7 -3.85 10.15 8.95
C ASP A 7 -2.85 9.07 9.36
N PHE A 8 -3.32 8.03 10.04
CA PHE A 8 -2.49 6.91 10.51
C PHE A 8 -3.27 5.62 10.41
N ALA A 9 -2.55 4.51 10.33
CA ALA A 9 -3.15 3.20 10.50
C ALA A 9 -3.66 3.09 11.95
N ASP A 10 -4.76 2.35 12.14
CA ASP A 10 -5.25 2.13 13.49
C ASP A 10 -4.40 1.07 14.22
N ASP A 11 -4.62 0.95 15.53
CA ASP A 11 -3.80 0.09 16.37
C ASP A 11 -3.86 -1.38 15.95
N ASP A 12 -5.01 -1.84 15.50
CA ASP A 12 -5.16 -3.23 15.04
C ASP A 12 -4.26 -3.52 13.83
N VAL A 13 -4.20 -2.58 12.90
CA VAL A 13 -3.33 -2.72 11.73
C VAL A 13 -1.87 -2.69 12.14
N LEU A 14 -1.50 -1.78 13.03
CA LEU A 14 -0.12 -1.68 13.51
C LEU A 14 0.32 -2.97 14.18
N ASP A 15 -0.52 -3.55 15.01
CA ASP A 15 -0.24 -4.80 15.69
C ASP A 15 -0.11 -5.95 14.69
N GLU A 16 -1.02 -6.02 13.73
CA GLU A 16 -1.01 -7.07 12.72
C GLU A 16 0.26 -7.06 11.88
N LEU A 17 0.74 -5.86 11.53
CA LEU A 17 1.94 -5.71 10.72
C LEU A 17 3.23 -5.74 11.54
N GLY A 18 3.14 -5.77 12.85
CA GLY A 18 4.31 -5.75 13.71
C GLY A 18 5.06 -4.42 13.67
N ALA A 19 4.34 -3.32 13.40
CA ALA A 19 4.96 -2.01 13.32
C ALA A 19 5.37 -1.52 14.70
N GLU A 20 6.55 -0.93 14.79
CA GLU A 20 7.03 -0.36 16.05
C GLU A 20 6.45 1.02 16.30
N SER A 21 6.06 1.73 15.25
CA SER A 21 5.56 3.09 15.31
C SER A 21 4.45 3.27 14.28
N GLU A 22 3.53 4.17 14.58
CA GLU A 22 2.49 4.52 13.61
C GLU A 22 3.05 5.19 12.35
N PHE A 23 4.29 5.70 12.40
CA PHE A 23 4.96 6.28 11.25
C PHE A 23 5.60 5.24 10.33
N ASP A 24 5.62 3.98 10.73
CA ASP A 24 6.27 2.93 9.93
C ASP A 24 5.41 2.41 8.79
N VAL A 25 4.12 2.70 8.80
CA VAL A 25 3.20 2.16 7.80
C VAL A 25 2.72 3.29 6.91
N LEU A 26 3.18 3.31 5.66
CA LEU A 26 2.82 4.35 4.70
C LEU A 26 1.57 4.01 3.91
N GLY A 27 1.30 2.72 3.74
CA GLY A 27 0.14 2.26 3.00
C GLY A 27 -0.27 0.86 3.41
N LEU A 28 -1.43 0.45 2.96
CA LEU A 28 -1.97 -0.88 3.26
C LEU A 28 -2.90 -1.31 2.12
N PHE A 29 -2.81 -2.56 1.73
CA PHE A 29 -3.76 -3.17 0.83
C PHE A 29 -4.62 -4.16 1.60
N ARG A 30 -5.94 -4.09 1.40
CA ARG A 30 -6.90 -5.07 1.89
C ARG A 30 -7.79 -5.51 0.74
N GLY A 31 -8.03 -6.79 0.68
CA GLY A 31 -8.89 -7.34 -0.33
C GLY A 31 -8.40 -8.70 -0.74
N ARG A 32 -8.91 -9.17 -1.88
CA ARG A 32 -8.49 -10.42 -2.47
C ARG A 32 -7.47 -10.17 -3.55
N GLY A 33 -6.25 -10.57 -3.32
CA GLY A 33 -5.24 -10.56 -4.37
C GLY A 33 -5.58 -11.58 -5.45
N LEU A 34 -5.19 -11.30 -6.70
CA LEU A 34 -5.42 -12.24 -7.79
C LEU A 34 -4.75 -13.58 -7.56
N ALA A 35 -3.63 -13.58 -6.84
CA ALA A 35 -2.90 -14.82 -6.56
C ALA A 35 -3.65 -15.76 -5.63
N GLN A 36 -4.65 -15.28 -4.93
CA GLN A 36 -5.41 -16.08 -3.96
C GLN A 36 -6.91 -15.90 -4.11
N GLY A 37 -7.33 -15.24 -5.16
CA GLY A 37 -8.67 -14.68 -5.21
C GLY A 37 -9.79 -15.60 -5.58
N GLU A 38 -9.49 -16.68 -6.23
CA GLU A 38 -10.52 -17.52 -6.82
C GLU A 38 -11.22 -18.45 -5.86
N ALA A 39 -10.69 -18.61 -4.68
CA ALA A 39 -11.12 -19.68 -3.77
C ALA A 39 -12.46 -19.44 -3.12
N PHE A 40 -12.94 -18.24 -3.11
CA PHE A 40 -14.09 -17.90 -2.28
C PHE A 40 -15.15 -17.20 -3.10
N GLY A 41 -16.37 -17.52 -2.87
CA GLY A 41 -17.48 -16.98 -3.62
C GLY A 41 -17.91 -15.57 -3.19
N PHE A 42 -17.07 -14.85 -2.49
CA PHE A 42 -17.47 -13.55 -1.95
C PHE A 42 -16.93 -12.36 -2.71
N SER A 43 -16.36 -12.56 -3.87
CA SER A 43 -15.60 -11.51 -4.53
C SER A 43 -16.35 -10.20 -4.73
N GLY A 44 -17.66 -10.25 -4.80
CA GLY A 44 -18.44 -9.03 -4.95
C GLY A 44 -18.80 -8.34 -3.65
N GLN A 45 -18.50 -8.94 -2.52
CA GLN A 45 -18.94 -8.46 -1.21
C GLN A 45 -17.92 -7.57 -0.52
N PHE A 46 -16.64 -7.76 -0.84
CA PHE A 46 -15.56 -7.02 -0.19
C PHE A 46 -14.71 -6.37 -1.26
N PRO A 47 -14.83 -5.05 -1.44
CA PRO A 47 -14.02 -4.36 -2.44
C PRO A 47 -12.55 -4.42 -2.08
N ASN A 48 -11.71 -4.44 -3.10
CA ASN A 48 -10.28 -4.26 -2.88
C ASN A 48 -10.02 -2.81 -2.50
N MET A 49 -9.26 -2.60 -1.45
CA MET A 49 -9.01 -1.27 -0.92
C MET A 49 -7.54 -1.04 -0.70
N VAL A 50 -7.10 0.17 -0.99
CA VAL A 50 -5.75 0.64 -0.65
C VAL A 50 -5.90 1.83 0.27
N TRP A 51 -5.18 1.82 1.39
CA TRP A 51 -5.08 2.96 2.27
C TRP A 51 -3.74 3.64 2.07
N LEU A 52 -3.76 4.95 2.02
CA LEU A 52 -2.58 5.80 2.08
C LEU A 52 -2.63 6.54 3.41
N TYR A 53 -1.56 6.46 4.18
CA TYR A 53 -1.51 7.10 5.49
C TYR A 53 -0.75 8.40 5.38
N ARG A 54 -1.49 9.48 5.46
CA ARG A 54 -1.00 10.81 5.14
C ARG A 54 0.18 11.26 6.00
N ARG A 55 0.10 11.05 7.30
CA ARG A 55 1.13 11.53 8.20
C ARG A 55 2.44 10.78 8.07
N PRO A 56 2.45 9.45 8.01
CA PRO A 56 3.69 8.73 7.71
C PRO A 56 4.30 9.08 6.36
N ILE A 57 3.46 9.27 5.33
CA ILE A 57 3.96 9.65 4.00
C ILE A 57 4.63 11.01 4.05
N LEU A 58 4.02 12.00 4.70
CA LEU A 58 4.59 13.34 4.79
C LEU A 58 5.88 13.35 5.63
N ASP A 59 5.92 12.56 6.70
CA ASP A 59 7.12 12.43 7.52
C ASP A 59 8.28 11.83 6.71
N TYR A 60 8.01 10.77 5.98
CA TYR A 60 9.01 10.16 5.11
C TYR A 60 9.48 11.14 4.04
N TRP A 61 8.55 11.84 3.41
CA TRP A 61 8.87 12.81 2.38
C TRP A 61 9.78 13.91 2.90
N ALA A 62 9.53 14.39 4.12
CA ALA A 62 10.33 15.46 4.71
C ALA A 62 11.78 15.06 4.94
N GLU A 63 12.05 13.76 5.10
CA GLU A 63 13.38 13.23 5.38
C GLU A 63 14.13 12.73 4.15
N HIS A 64 13.49 12.71 2.99
CA HIS A 64 14.08 12.14 1.77
C HIS A 64 14.02 13.12 0.62
N GLU A 65 15.02 13.05 -0.25
CA GLU A 65 15.10 13.91 -1.43
C GLU A 65 14.29 13.32 -2.59
N GLU A 66 12.99 13.44 -2.49
CA GLU A 66 12.09 12.85 -3.46
C GLU A 66 10.84 13.72 -3.56
N THR A 67 10.21 13.78 -4.73
CA THR A 67 8.95 14.52 -4.84
C THR A 67 7.85 13.76 -4.15
N LEU A 68 6.87 14.49 -3.61
CA LEU A 68 5.71 13.86 -2.97
C LEU A 68 4.96 12.99 -3.97
N GLY A 69 4.82 13.44 -5.21
CA GLY A 69 4.13 12.65 -6.23
C GLY A 69 4.82 11.32 -6.51
N ASN A 70 6.16 11.33 -6.58
CA ASN A 70 6.92 10.09 -6.78
C ASN A 70 6.77 9.15 -5.58
N LEU A 71 6.78 9.69 -4.38
CA LEU A 71 6.60 8.87 -3.19
C LEU A 71 5.22 8.22 -3.16
N ILE A 72 4.17 9.00 -3.45
CA ILE A 72 2.81 8.46 -3.48
C ILE A 72 2.70 7.39 -4.55
N ARG A 73 3.29 7.62 -5.73
CA ARG A 73 3.31 6.62 -6.80
C ARG A 73 3.99 5.34 -6.35
N HIS A 74 5.11 5.46 -5.64
CA HIS A 74 5.83 4.30 -5.11
C HIS A 74 4.95 3.49 -4.15
N VAL A 75 4.28 4.16 -3.22
CA VAL A 75 3.40 3.49 -2.25
C VAL A 75 2.25 2.79 -2.98
N LEU A 76 1.63 3.47 -3.94
CA LEU A 76 0.52 2.87 -4.70
C LEU A 76 0.96 1.66 -5.49
N ILE A 77 2.09 1.74 -6.19
CA ILE A 77 2.61 0.61 -6.98
C ILE A 77 2.89 -0.57 -6.06
N HIS A 78 3.47 -0.30 -4.90
CA HIS A 78 3.79 -1.35 -3.94
C HIS A 78 2.53 -2.06 -3.43
N GLU A 79 1.52 -1.30 -3.01
CA GLU A 79 0.29 -1.89 -2.48
C GLU A 79 -0.53 -2.56 -3.57
N ILE A 80 -0.66 -1.96 -4.74
CA ILE A 80 -1.35 -2.58 -5.86
C ILE A 80 -0.59 -3.81 -6.35
N GLY A 81 0.74 -3.75 -6.33
CA GLY A 81 1.56 -4.90 -6.67
C GLY A 81 1.27 -6.10 -5.80
N HIS A 82 1.03 -5.89 -4.52
CA HIS A 82 0.61 -6.97 -3.63
C HIS A 82 -0.69 -7.61 -4.09
N HIS A 83 -1.62 -6.82 -4.60
CA HIS A 83 -2.87 -7.33 -5.14
C HIS A 83 -2.65 -8.33 -6.28
N PHE A 84 -1.65 -8.09 -7.11
CA PHE A 84 -1.33 -8.98 -8.23
C PHE A 84 -0.30 -10.05 -7.86
N GLY A 85 0.15 -10.11 -6.63
CA GLY A 85 1.15 -11.07 -6.19
C GLY A 85 2.53 -10.80 -6.74
N LEU A 86 2.84 -9.56 -7.09
CA LEU A 86 4.15 -9.21 -7.65
C LEU A 86 5.23 -9.20 -6.58
N SER A 87 6.44 -9.59 -6.97
CA SER A 87 7.60 -9.49 -6.10
C SER A 87 8.11 -8.05 -6.03
N ASP A 88 8.92 -7.76 -5.02
CA ASP A 88 9.55 -6.45 -4.90
C ASP A 88 10.38 -6.11 -6.15
N ALA A 89 11.07 -7.10 -6.71
CA ALA A 89 11.86 -6.91 -7.93
C ALA A 89 10.97 -6.52 -9.11
N ASP A 90 9.80 -7.15 -9.24
CA ASP A 90 8.86 -6.82 -10.30
C ASP A 90 8.35 -5.39 -10.15
N MET A 91 8.03 -4.98 -8.93
CA MET A 91 7.52 -3.64 -8.67
C MET A 91 8.59 -2.57 -8.93
N MET A 92 9.82 -2.83 -8.55
CA MET A 92 10.92 -1.91 -8.85
C MET A 92 11.13 -1.75 -10.35
N ARG A 93 10.97 -2.83 -11.10
CA ARG A 93 11.11 -2.79 -12.56
C ARG A 93 10.00 -1.94 -13.19
N ILE A 94 8.77 -2.08 -12.71
CA ILE A 94 7.64 -1.29 -13.19
C ILE A 94 7.89 0.20 -12.91
N GLU A 95 8.34 0.54 -11.72
CA GLU A 95 8.63 1.92 -11.36
C GLU A 95 9.70 2.53 -12.24
N ARG A 96 10.75 1.78 -12.55
CA ARG A 96 11.83 2.28 -13.41
C ARG A 96 11.34 2.56 -14.82
N LYS A 97 10.44 1.73 -15.33
CA LYS A 97 9.92 1.91 -16.69
C LYS A 97 8.96 3.09 -16.79
N SER A 98 8.29 3.42 -15.71
CA SER A 98 7.30 4.49 -15.71
C SER A 98 7.85 5.83 -15.24
N ALA A 99 9.10 5.86 -14.83
CA ALA A 99 9.72 7.08 -14.30
C ALA A 99 10.04 8.10 -15.39
#